data_ae3aee625a1e6f61630421780de3c2de
#
_entry.id   ae3aee625a1e6f61630421780de3c2de
#
_cell.length_a   1.000
_cell.length_b   1.000
_cell.length_c   1.000
_cell.angle_alpha   90.00
_cell.angle_beta   90.00
_cell.angle_gamma   90.00
#
_symmetry.space_group_name_H-M   'P 1'
#
loop_
_entity.id
_entity.type
_entity.pdbx_description
1 polymer ?
#
loop_
_entity_poly.entity_id
_entity_poly.type
_entity_poly.pdbx_seq_one_letter_code
_entity_poly.pdbx_strand_id
1 'polypeptide(L)'
;MPGAITSLPPHYQVNFANYFLENLAQQTEQRLAGTYDEMVVTGEAYRGDIIGSQTYAMNGITARAGKNEPSDVPFGFFWVRPRPFDKTTWIDQFDHILLGQLGDPTSPTLKEHLNAAWRQYDLLELTALGGTRYIGSQGTTAQTLPTTGGPTGTGQTVAVTYGSGGTNSGLQLAKLIQTDRILNGNNVKREGRFIVITSAELYDLLANVDQVNSVLYNDSRALVDGMVKKFMGLEFKMTELVPYAPGSTTIHNCYAWQRDFLLHGMGEGITNTIDRLPQQSNAWQVYTALLSDFTRKQDEGVVQIACDSSV
;
A
#
# COMPACT_ATOMS: atom_id res chain seq x y z
N MET A 1 -26.07 -9.19 -51.33
CA MET A 1 -25.59 -9.50 -50.01
C MET A 1 -25.26 -11.00 -49.95
N PRO A 2 -24.06 -11.43 -49.61
CA PRO A 2 -23.81 -12.86 -49.44
C PRO A 2 -24.61 -13.31 -48.22
N GLY A 3 -25.42 -14.37 -48.40
CA GLY A 3 -26.27 -14.92 -47.37
C GLY A 3 -25.44 -15.35 -46.17
N ALA A 4 -25.87 -14.97 -44.97
CA ALA A 4 -25.29 -15.44 -43.74
C ALA A 4 -25.38 -16.99 -43.72
N ILE A 5 -24.27 -17.66 -43.47
CA ILE A 5 -24.23 -19.11 -43.23
C ILE A 5 -24.91 -19.36 -41.87
N THR A 6 -26.19 -19.63 -41.89
CA THR A 6 -27.02 -19.74 -40.67
C THR A 6 -27.05 -21.13 -40.05
N SER A 7 -26.38 -22.12 -40.62
CA SER A 7 -26.28 -23.46 -40.06
C SER A 7 -24.96 -24.12 -40.41
N LEU A 8 -23.96 -23.94 -39.58
CA LEU A 8 -22.79 -24.80 -39.59
C LEU A 8 -23.20 -26.20 -39.04
N PRO A 9 -22.79 -27.29 -39.69
CA PRO A 9 -22.99 -28.60 -39.12
C PRO A 9 -22.38 -28.74 -37.73
N PRO A 10 -22.98 -29.49 -36.81
CA PRO A 10 -22.53 -29.60 -35.41
C PRO A 10 -21.12 -30.19 -35.24
N HIS A 11 -20.51 -30.69 -36.30
CA HIS A 11 -19.14 -31.21 -36.28
C HIS A 11 -18.05 -30.15 -36.59
N TYR A 12 -18.44 -28.95 -36.95
CA TYR A 12 -17.47 -27.85 -37.02
C TYR A 12 -17.12 -27.38 -35.59
N GLN A 13 -15.97 -27.82 -35.12
CA GLN A 13 -15.43 -27.35 -33.86
C GLN A 13 -14.91 -25.90 -34.05
N VAL A 14 -15.25 -25.06 -33.09
CA VAL A 14 -14.63 -23.74 -32.99
C VAL A 14 -13.15 -23.96 -32.64
N ASN A 15 -12.23 -23.54 -33.51
CA ASN A 15 -10.82 -23.55 -33.16
C ASN A 15 -10.59 -22.48 -32.10
N PHE A 16 -10.35 -22.94 -30.87
CA PHE A 16 -9.84 -22.05 -29.82
C PHE A 16 -8.38 -21.74 -30.08
N ALA A 17 -7.97 -20.51 -29.85
CA ALA A 17 -6.57 -20.13 -29.89
C ALA A 17 -5.79 -21.00 -28.88
N ASN A 18 -4.70 -21.64 -29.34
CA ASN A 18 -3.85 -22.47 -28.48
C ASN A 18 -3.00 -21.66 -27.47
N TYR A 19 -3.24 -20.36 -27.33
CA TYR A 19 -2.55 -19.52 -26.38
C TYR A 19 -3.56 -18.64 -25.63
N PHE A 20 -3.27 -18.43 -24.38
CA PHE A 20 -4.05 -17.59 -23.50
C PHE A 20 -3.48 -16.18 -23.47
N LEU A 21 -4.30 -15.20 -23.75
CA LEU A 21 -3.92 -13.79 -23.56
C LEU A 21 -4.18 -13.43 -22.12
N GLU A 22 -3.13 -13.07 -21.42
CA GLU A 22 -3.23 -12.53 -20.05
C GLU A 22 -4.03 -11.21 -20.07
N ASN A 23 -4.74 -10.91 -19.00
CA ASN A 23 -5.37 -9.61 -18.85
C ASN A 23 -4.30 -8.53 -18.63
N LEU A 24 -3.96 -7.81 -19.68
CA LEU A 24 -2.94 -6.76 -19.67
C LEU A 24 -3.34 -5.53 -18.84
N ALA A 25 -4.63 -5.38 -18.57
CA ALA A 25 -5.16 -4.25 -17.80
C ALA A 25 -5.09 -4.44 -16.28
N GLN A 26 -4.54 -5.54 -15.79
CA GLN A 26 -4.40 -5.78 -14.35
C GLN A 26 -3.00 -5.42 -13.84
N GLN A 27 -2.91 -5.20 -12.54
CA GLN A 27 -1.63 -5.02 -11.86
C GLN A 27 -0.85 -6.35 -11.85
N THR A 28 0.33 -6.35 -12.46
CA THR A 28 1.21 -7.52 -12.63
C THR A 28 2.44 -7.50 -11.72
N GLU A 29 2.62 -6.43 -10.94
CA GLU A 29 3.77 -6.25 -10.04
C GLU A 29 3.33 -5.54 -8.78
N GLN A 30 4.11 -5.68 -7.71
CA GLN A 30 3.93 -4.91 -6.49
C GLN A 30 4.30 -3.44 -6.73
N ARG A 31 3.33 -2.52 -6.55
CA ARG A 31 3.53 -1.08 -6.78
C ARG A 31 4.25 -0.38 -5.62
N LEU A 32 4.04 -0.86 -4.41
CA LEU A 32 4.57 -0.26 -3.19
C LEU A 32 5.84 -0.96 -2.68
N ALA A 33 6.47 -1.82 -3.49
CA ALA A 33 7.70 -2.49 -3.10
C ALA A 33 8.80 -1.51 -2.66
N GLY A 34 9.46 -1.81 -1.54
CA GLY A 34 10.59 -1.04 -1.02
C GLY A 34 10.21 0.23 -0.26
N THR A 35 8.92 0.45 0.03
CA THR A 35 8.43 1.62 0.78
C THR A 35 8.32 1.39 2.29
N TYR A 36 8.68 0.22 2.76
CA TYR A 36 8.57 -0.26 4.13
C TYR A 36 9.83 -0.99 4.59
N ASP A 37 9.96 -1.20 5.89
CA ASP A 37 10.95 -2.10 6.47
C ASP A 37 10.39 -3.51 6.54
N GLU A 38 11.25 -4.52 6.36
CA GLU A 38 10.87 -5.92 6.40
C GLU A 38 11.41 -6.61 7.65
N MET A 39 10.61 -7.52 8.22
CA MET A 39 11.00 -8.37 9.32
C MET A 39 10.36 -9.75 9.20
N VAL A 40 11.16 -10.79 9.40
CA VAL A 40 10.65 -12.16 9.49
C VAL A 40 10.07 -12.38 10.89
N VAL A 41 8.82 -12.82 10.95
CA VAL A 41 8.09 -13.09 12.18
C VAL A 41 8.00 -14.60 12.39
N THR A 42 8.59 -15.09 13.46
CA THR A 42 8.46 -16.48 13.90
C THR A 42 7.47 -16.56 15.05
N GLY A 43 6.34 -17.24 14.83
CA GLY A 43 5.26 -17.37 15.82
C GLY A 43 4.02 -16.55 15.45
N GLU A 44 3.06 -16.47 16.37
CA GLU A 44 1.75 -15.85 16.17
C GLU A 44 1.82 -14.32 15.98
N ALA A 45 2.74 -13.68 16.68
CA ALA A 45 2.88 -12.24 16.68
C ALA A 45 4.32 -11.80 16.97
N TYR A 46 4.71 -10.68 16.44
CA TYR A 46 5.95 -9.98 16.80
C TYR A 46 5.63 -8.71 17.57
N ARG A 47 6.33 -8.50 18.67
CA ARG A 47 6.31 -7.27 19.45
C ARG A 47 7.61 -6.51 19.21
N GLY A 48 7.51 -5.29 18.70
CA GLY A 48 8.63 -4.37 18.63
C GLY A 48 8.60 -3.37 19.78
N ASP A 49 9.75 -3.10 20.35
CA ASP A 49 9.92 -2.13 21.42
C ASP A 49 10.40 -0.80 20.82
N ILE A 50 9.75 0.30 21.20
CA ILE A 50 10.10 1.65 20.77
C ILE A 50 10.44 2.46 22.01
N ILE A 51 11.56 3.18 21.95
CA ILE A 51 11.82 4.25 22.91
C ILE A 51 10.88 5.39 22.56
N GLY A 52 9.97 5.72 23.46
CA GLY A 52 9.00 6.79 23.23
C GLY A 52 9.69 8.12 22.91
N SER A 53 9.05 8.94 22.09
CA SER A 53 9.51 10.29 21.76
C SER A 53 9.38 11.19 23.00
N GLN A 54 10.31 11.08 23.91
CA GLN A 54 10.43 12.08 24.96
C GLN A 54 11.40 13.16 24.52
N THR A 55 11.00 14.39 24.81
CA THR A 55 11.92 15.50 24.74
C THR A 55 12.90 15.33 25.89
N TYR A 56 14.00 14.61 25.65
CA TYR A 56 15.10 14.57 26.59
C TYR A 56 15.75 15.97 26.60
N ALA A 57 15.32 16.78 27.55
CA ALA A 57 16.10 17.95 27.90
C ALA A 57 17.31 17.49 28.71
N MET A 58 18.50 17.84 28.27
CA MET A 58 19.69 17.66 29.11
C MET A 58 19.58 18.61 30.30
N ASN A 59 19.68 18.05 31.51
CA ASN A 59 19.68 18.87 32.72
C ASN A 59 20.99 19.65 32.81
N GLY A 60 20.88 20.96 32.93
CA GLY A 60 22.06 21.82 33.15
C GLY A 60 22.66 21.53 34.52
N ILE A 61 23.99 21.34 34.57
CA ILE A 61 24.71 21.20 35.85
C ILE A 61 24.79 22.60 36.48
N THR A 62 23.96 22.85 37.47
CA THR A 62 23.85 24.16 38.13
C THR A 62 24.83 24.33 39.28
N ALA A 63 25.45 23.26 39.79
CA ALA A 63 26.39 23.32 40.90
C ALA A 63 27.58 22.38 40.66
N ARG A 64 28.79 22.79 41.09
CA ARG A 64 29.96 21.88 41.11
C ARG A 64 29.69 20.69 42.02
N ALA A 65 29.85 19.45 41.47
CA ALA A 65 29.50 18.21 42.15
C ALA A 65 28.01 18.08 42.54
N GLY A 66 27.10 18.67 41.75
CA GLY A 66 25.65 18.53 41.90
C GLY A 66 25.18 17.07 41.71
N LYS A 67 24.09 16.73 42.40
CA LYS A 67 23.45 15.41 42.30
C LYS A 67 22.78 15.27 40.92
N ASN A 68 23.05 14.16 40.20
CA ASN A 68 22.34 13.81 38.99
C ASN A 68 20.95 13.27 39.33
N GLU A 69 19.95 13.75 38.65
CA GLU A 69 18.59 13.17 38.71
C GLU A 69 18.41 12.25 37.50
N PRO A 70 18.33 10.91 37.73
CA PRO A 70 18.05 9.97 36.67
C PRO A 70 16.62 10.13 36.20
N SER A 71 16.37 10.06 34.91
CA SER A 71 15.03 9.97 34.32
C SER A 71 14.85 8.60 33.68
N ASP A 72 13.68 8.01 33.86
CA ASP A 72 13.35 6.74 33.23
C ASP A 72 13.05 6.93 31.75
N VAL A 73 13.43 5.93 30.97
CA VAL A 73 13.14 5.89 29.52
C VAL A 73 11.76 5.29 29.31
N PRO A 74 10.80 6.03 28.72
CA PRO A 74 9.50 5.45 28.42
C PRO A 74 9.62 4.51 27.24
N PHE A 75 9.12 3.30 27.38
CA PHE A 75 9.02 2.31 26.34
C PHE A 75 7.62 2.28 25.76
N GLY A 76 7.52 2.32 24.43
CA GLY A 76 6.31 2.01 23.68
C GLY A 76 6.43 0.64 23.03
N PHE A 77 5.31 0.05 22.69
CA PHE A 77 5.25 -1.25 22.02
C PHE A 77 4.35 -1.16 20.80
N PHE A 78 4.73 -1.84 19.74
CA PHE A 78 3.87 -2.10 18.59
C PHE A 78 3.84 -3.59 18.30
N TRP A 79 2.76 -4.03 17.67
CA TRP A 79 2.53 -5.43 17.38
C TRP A 79 2.22 -5.62 15.91
N VAL A 80 2.78 -6.68 15.31
CA VAL A 80 2.38 -7.20 14.01
C VAL A 80 1.97 -8.66 14.16
N ARG A 81 0.86 -9.04 13.53
CA ARG A 81 0.27 -10.37 13.60
C ARG A 81 0.03 -10.88 12.19
N PRO A 82 1.00 -11.59 11.58
CA PRO A 82 0.83 -12.13 10.24
C PRO A 82 -0.42 -12.99 10.13
N ARG A 83 -1.16 -12.80 9.06
CA ARG A 83 -2.38 -13.56 8.75
C ARG A 83 -2.16 -14.39 7.51
N PRO A 84 -2.66 -15.63 7.47
CA PRO A 84 -2.57 -16.48 6.30
C PRO A 84 -3.56 -16.01 5.23
N PHE A 85 -3.08 -15.98 3.99
CA PHE A 85 -3.89 -15.77 2.80
C PHE A 85 -3.55 -16.86 1.82
N ASP A 86 -4.56 -17.40 1.16
CA ASP A 86 -4.38 -18.43 0.14
C ASP A 86 -5.25 -18.17 -1.09
N LYS A 87 -4.82 -18.71 -2.19
CA LYS A 87 -5.58 -18.81 -3.42
C LYS A 87 -5.39 -20.19 -4.03
N THR A 88 -6.51 -20.84 -4.34
CA THR A 88 -6.54 -22.18 -4.91
C THR A 88 -7.31 -22.16 -6.23
N THR A 89 -6.76 -22.78 -7.25
CA THR A 89 -7.45 -23.04 -8.52
C THR A 89 -7.33 -24.52 -8.85
N TRP A 90 -8.43 -25.13 -9.24
CA TRP A 90 -8.46 -26.52 -9.69
C TRP A 90 -8.57 -26.57 -11.21
N ILE A 91 -7.79 -27.44 -11.82
CA ILE A 91 -7.77 -27.71 -13.25
C ILE A 91 -8.10 -29.17 -13.43
N ASP A 92 -9.22 -29.48 -14.10
CA ASP A 92 -9.66 -30.84 -14.30
C ASP A 92 -8.69 -31.59 -15.22
N GLN A 93 -8.62 -32.92 -15.06
CA GLN A 93 -7.81 -33.80 -15.89
C GLN A 93 -8.13 -33.64 -17.38
N PHE A 94 -9.41 -33.39 -17.72
CA PHE A 94 -9.86 -33.25 -19.11
C PHE A 94 -9.67 -31.83 -19.68
N ASP A 95 -9.43 -30.83 -18.85
CA ASP A 95 -9.21 -29.44 -19.29
C ASP A 95 -7.99 -29.30 -20.22
N HIS A 96 -6.97 -30.13 -19.98
CA HIS A 96 -5.79 -30.18 -20.85
C HIS A 96 -6.15 -30.58 -22.31
N ILE A 97 -7.11 -31.46 -22.47
CA ILE A 97 -7.57 -31.91 -23.79
C ILE A 97 -8.53 -30.89 -24.40
N LEU A 98 -9.39 -30.29 -23.58
CA LEU A 98 -10.45 -29.40 -24.04
C LEU A 98 -9.99 -27.95 -24.22
N LEU A 99 -9.08 -27.48 -23.39
CA LEU A 99 -8.68 -26.06 -23.29
C LEU A 99 -7.20 -25.84 -23.70
N GLY A 100 -6.46 -26.89 -24.09
CA GLY A 100 -5.06 -26.77 -24.50
C GLY A 100 -4.16 -26.22 -23.40
N GLN A 101 -3.44 -25.12 -23.64
CA GLN A 101 -2.50 -24.53 -22.66
C GLN A 101 -3.15 -24.05 -21.36
N LEU A 102 -4.44 -23.81 -21.34
CA LEU A 102 -5.14 -23.44 -20.10
C LEU A 102 -5.16 -24.60 -19.10
N GLY A 103 -5.16 -25.84 -19.59
CA GLY A 103 -5.05 -27.03 -18.77
C GLY A 103 -3.64 -27.30 -18.25
N ASP A 104 -2.63 -26.51 -18.65
CA ASP A 104 -1.30 -26.61 -18.08
C ASP A 104 -1.22 -25.79 -16.78
N PRO A 105 -1.02 -26.45 -15.61
CA PRO A 105 -0.96 -25.76 -14.32
C PRO A 105 0.25 -24.85 -14.19
N THR A 106 1.19 -24.88 -15.12
CA THR A 106 2.51 -24.27 -14.95
C THR A 106 2.67 -22.86 -15.51
N SER A 107 1.72 -22.31 -16.30
CA SER A 107 2.04 -21.00 -16.88
C SER A 107 1.04 -19.85 -16.64
N PRO A 108 -0.16 -19.77 -17.21
CA PRO A 108 -0.98 -18.56 -17.02
C PRO A 108 -1.64 -18.50 -15.63
N THR A 109 -2.08 -19.64 -15.10
CA THR A 109 -2.74 -19.72 -13.80
C THR A 109 -1.79 -19.35 -12.67
N LEU A 110 -0.54 -19.80 -12.70
CA LEU A 110 0.46 -19.47 -11.70
C LEU A 110 0.81 -17.97 -11.71
N LYS A 111 0.93 -17.37 -12.91
CA LYS A 111 1.15 -15.91 -13.01
C LYS A 111 0.00 -15.12 -12.42
N GLU A 112 -1.25 -15.53 -12.68
CA GLU A 112 -2.42 -14.87 -12.09
C GLU A 112 -2.47 -15.00 -10.56
N HIS A 113 -2.01 -16.11 -10.01
CA HIS A 113 -1.86 -16.28 -8.57
C HIS A 113 -0.79 -15.36 -8.00
N LEU A 114 0.37 -15.24 -8.68
CA LEU A 114 1.43 -14.30 -8.28
C LEU A 114 0.96 -12.85 -8.33
N ASN A 115 0.26 -12.47 -9.41
CA ASN A 115 -0.31 -11.13 -9.54
C ASN A 115 -1.33 -10.83 -8.42
N ALA A 116 -2.12 -11.83 -8.03
CA ALA A 116 -3.05 -11.70 -6.91
C ALA A 116 -2.31 -11.54 -5.57
N ALA A 117 -1.20 -12.24 -5.37
CA ALA A 117 -0.36 -12.11 -4.18
C ALA A 117 0.28 -10.71 -4.09
N TRP A 118 0.79 -10.16 -5.20
CA TRP A 118 1.35 -8.79 -5.24
C TRP A 118 0.28 -7.74 -4.91
N ARG A 119 -0.92 -7.87 -5.48
CA ARG A 119 -2.04 -6.97 -5.14
C ARG A 119 -2.43 -7.08 -3.66
N GLN A 120 -2.36 -8.28 -3.09
CA GLN A 120 -2.66 -8.50 -1.67
C GLN A 120 -1.64 -7.80 -0.77
N TYR A 121 -0.34 -7.81 -1.11
CA TYR A 121 0.66 -7.06 -0.36
C TYR A 121 0.38 -5.55 -0.38
N ASP A 122 0.14 -4.98 -1.55
CA ASP A 122 -0.18 -3.55 -1.67
C ASP A 122 -1.46 -3.18 -0.89
N LEU A 123 -2.47 -4.05 -0.92
CA LEU A 123 -3.72 -3.84 -0.19
C LEU A 123 -3.51 -3.88 1.34
N LEU A 124 -2.69 -4.82 1.83
CA LEU A 124 -2.34 -4.91 3.25
C LEU A 124 -1.57 -3.68 3.72
N GLU A 125 -0.63 -3.20 2.91
CA GLU A 125 0.14 -2.00 3.18
C GLU A 125 -0.77 -0.77 3.29
N LEU A 126 -1.64 -0.53 2.31
CA LEU A 126 -2.60 0.58 2.32
C LEU A 126 -3.57 0.48 3.51
N THR A 127 -4.01 -0.73 3.83
CA THR A 127 -4.88 -0.97 4.99
C THR A 127 -4.16 -0.65 6.29
N ALA A 128 -2.88 -0.98 6.42
CA ALA A 128 -2.09 -0.68 7.60
C ALA A 128 -1.84 0.82 7.77
N LEU A 129 -1.61 1.56 6.66
CA LEU A 129 -1.39 3.01 6.70
C LEU A 129 -2.59 3.77 7.28
N GLY A 130 -3.81 3.43 6.93
CA GLY A 130 -5.04 4.08 7.43
C GLY A 130 -5.71 3.37 8.58
N GLY A 131 -5.40 2.11 8.82
CA GLY A 131 -6.10 1.25 9.77
C GLY A 131 -5.70 1.44 11.23
N THR A 132 -6.06 0.47 12.03
CA THR A 132 -5.75 0.42 13.47
C THR A 132 -4.45 -0.33 13.71
N ARG A 133 -3.55 0.24 14.50
CA ARG A 133 -2.40 -0.46 15.05
C ARG A 133 -2.67 -0.91 16.47
N TYR A 134 -1.98 -1.94 16.91
CA TYR A 134 -2.08 -2.46 18.27
C TYR A 134 -0.84 -2.08 19.08
N ILE A 135 -1.06 -1.51 20.25
CA ILE A 135 -0.02 -1.02 21.17
C ILE A 135 -0.19 -1.63 22.57
N GLY A 136 0.76 -1.31 23.45
CA GLY A 136 0.78 -1.80 24.82
C GLY A 136 1.51 -3.14 24.98
N SER A 137 1.80 -3.50 26.22
CA SER A 137 2.63 -4.68 26.54
C SER A 137 2.04 -6.01 26.06
N GLN A 138 0.72 -6.08 25.89
CA GLN A 138 -0.02 -7.27 25.45
C GLN A 138 -0.63 -7.11 24.04
N GLY A 139 -0.47 -5.94 23.40
CA GLY A 139 -1.04 -5.69 22.07
C GLY A 139 -2.57 -5.69 22.02
N THR A 140 -3.23 -5.29 23.08
CA THR A 140 -4.70 -5.24 23.20
C THR A 140 -5.27 -3.84 22.98
N THR A 141 -4.44 -2.81 23.12
CA THR A 141 -4.89 -1.43 22.94
C THR A 141 -4.87 -1.05 21.47
N ALA A 142 -6.04 -0.76 20.93
CA ALA A 142 -6.21 -0.33 19.55
C ALA A 142 -5.96 1.18 19.42
N GLN A 143 -5.15 1.60 18.45
CA GLN A 143 -4.87 3.00 18.14
C GLN A 143 -5.07 3.27 16.66
N THR A 144 -5.98 4.19 16.36
CA THR A 144 -6.19 4.72 15.00
C THR A 144 -5.28 5.91 14.74
N LEU A 145 -5.17 6.32 13.46
CA LEU A 145 -4.38 7.50 13.10
C LEU A 145 -4.98 8.75 13.78
N PRO A 146 -4.17 9.57 14.49
CA PRO A 146 -4.67 10.76 15.18
C PRO A 146 -5.26 11.79 14.19
N THR A 147 -6.45 12.28 14.46
CA THR A 147 -7.13 13.33 13.69
C THR A 147 -7.04 14.72 14.34
N THR A 148 -6.51 14.79 15.56
CA THR A 148 -6.35 16.03 16.34
C THR A 148 -5.00 16.05 17.04
N GLY A 149 -4.53 17.24 17.38
CA GLY A 149 -3.23 17.44 18.04
C GLY A 149 -2.05 17.54 17.05
N GLY A 150 -0.86 17.26 17.53
CA GLY A 150 0.38 17.36 16.74
C GLY A 150 0.77 18.79 16.38
N PRO A 151 1.81 18.98 15.53
CA PRO A 151 2.40 20.29 15.23
C PRO A 151 1.45 21.29 14.54
N THR A 152 0.41 20.78 13.89
CA THR A 152 -0.55 21.59 13.12
C THR A 152 -1.93 21.68 13.75
N GLY A 153 -2.16 20.97 14.86
CA GLY A 153 -3.46 20.86 15.51
C GLY A 153 -4.45 19.90 14.82
N THR A 154 -4.13 19.40 13.63
CA THR A 154 -4.97 18.49 12.83
C THR A 154 -4.57 17.03 12.92
N GLY A 155 -3.68 16.67 13.86
CA GLY A 155 -3.13 15.32 13.98
C GLY A 155 -2.32 14.93 12.76
N GLN A 156 -2.54 13.72 12.29
CA GLN A 156 -1.87 13.15 11.11
C GLN A 156 -2.78 13.13 9.88
N THR A 157 -3.71 14.10 9.79
CA THR A 157 -4.69 14.14 8.70
C THR A 157 -4.72 15.51 8.02
N VAL A 158 -4.88 15.50 6.70
CA VAL A 158 -5.15 16.69 5.88
C VAL A 158 -6.56 16.58 5.33
N ALA A 159 -7.42 17.52 5.70
CA ALA A 159 -8.83 17.50 5.32
C ALA A 159 -9.03 17.67 3.80
N VAL A 160 -10.11 17.11 3.26
CA VAL A 160 -10.48 17.23 1.85
C VAL A 160 -10.68 18.70 1.40
N THR A 161 -11.09 19.57 2.32
CA THR A 161 -11.33 21.01 2.08
C THR A 161 -10.10 21.88 2.32
N TYR A 162 -8.95 21.29 2.64
CA TYR A 162 -7.75 22.06 2.96
C TYR A 162 -7.20 22.79 1.73
N GLY A 163 -7.00 24.10 1.85
CA GLY A 163 -6.47 24.96 0.78
C GLY A 163 -7.49 25.44 -0.25
N SER A 164 -8.77 25.02 -0.16
CA SER A 164 -9.82 25.31 -1.15
C SER A 164 -10.96 26.22 -0.64
N GLY A 165 -10.77 26.88 0.52
CA GLY A 165 -11.78 27.79 1.06
C GLY A 165 -13.04 27.15 1.60
N GLY A 166 -13.00 25.84 1.94
CA GLY A 166 -14.12 25.11 2.54
C GLY A 166 -14.88 24.20 1.56
N THR A 167 -14.49 24.17 0.28
CA THR A 167 -15.01 23.21 -0.70
C THR A 167 -14.11 21.97 -0.80
N ASN A 168 -14.68 20.85 -1.22
CA ASN A 168 -13.86 19.69 -1.50
C ASN A 168 -12.89 19.98 -2.65
N SER A 169 -11.72 19.39 -2.59
CA SER A 169 -10.69 19.54 -3.63
C SER A 169 -9.89 18.27 -3.83
N GLY A 170 -9.38 18.09 -5.03
CA GLY A 170 -8.41 17.08 -5.36
C GLY A 170 -7.05 17.31 -4.70
N LEU A 171 -6.00 16.69 -5.22
CA LEU A 171 -4.64 16.85 -4.70
C LEU A 171 -4.04 18.18 -5.17
N GLN A 172 -3.92 19.13 -4.25
CA GLN A 172 -3.35 20.46 -4.50
C GLN A 172 -2.01 20.65 -3.80
N LEU A 173 -1.22 21.60 -4.27
CA LEU A 173 0.07 21.98 -3.67
C LEU A 173 -0.06 22.32 -2.17
N ALA A 174 -1.15 23.00 -1.78
CA ALA A 174 -1.41 23.35 -0.38
C ALA A 174 -1.47 22.11 0.53
N LYS A 175 -2.08 21.00 0.06
CA LYS A 175 -2.14 19.73 0.79
C LYS A 175 -0.76 19.09 0.93
N LEU A 176 0.08 19.14 -0.12
CA LEU A 176 1.45 18.63 -0.07
C LEU A 176 2.33 19.45 0.90
N ILE A 177 2.21 20.78 0.89
CA ILE A 177 2.90 21.66 1.84
C ILE A 177 2.47 21.36 3.27
N GLN A 178 1.17 21.14 3.51
CA GLN A 178 0.67 20.79 4.84
C GLN A 178 1.18 19.41 5.29
N THR A 179 1.23 18.46 4.38
CA THR A 179 1.79 17.11 4.63
C THR A 179 3.27 17.19 5.04
N ASP A 180 4.08 17.93 4.29
CA ASP A 180 5.50 18.15 4.62
C ASP A 180 5.66 18.90 5.96
N ARG A 181 4.78 19.87 6.25
CA ARG A 181 4.75 20.57 7.54
C ARG A 181 4.45 19.63 8.72
N ILE A 182 3.50 18.72 8.57
CA ILE A 182 3.18 17.72 9.61
C ILE A 182 4.39 16.81 9.86
N LEU A 183 4.98 16.23 8.80
CA LEU A 183 6.13 15.35 8.91
C LEU A 183 7.36 16.06 9.51
N ASN A 184 7.65 17.28 9.07
CA ASN A 184 8.76 18.07 9.61
C ASN A 184 8.50 18.52 11.05
N GLY A 185 7.27 18.85 11.40
CA GLY A 185 6.88 19.20 12.77
C GLY A 185 7.03 18.05 13.76
N ASN A 186 6.91 16.81 13.28
CA ASN A 186 7.19 15.59 14.03
C ASN A 186 8.67 15.17 13.98
N ASN A 187 9.56 15.98 13.40
CA ASN A 187 10.98 15.68 13.21
C ASN A 187 11.25 14.39 12.43
N VAL A 188 10.36 13.99 11.52
CA VAL A 188 10.54 12.82 10.66
C VAL A 188 11.64 13.10 9.63
N LYS A 189 12.52 12.13 9.41
CA LYS A 189 13.59 12.24 8.39
C LYS A 189 13.02 12.57 7.01
N ARG A 190 13.74 13.35 6.22
CA ARG A 190 13.32 13.68 4.84
C ARG A 190 13.60 12.58 3.82
N GLU A 191 14.57 11.72 4.11
CA GLU A 191 14.92 10.61 3.23
C GLU A 191 13.90 9.47 3.36
N GLY A 192 13.59 8.82 2.24
CA GLY A 192 12.67 7.69 2.22
C GLY A 192 11.23 8.07 2.55
N ARG A 193 10.80 9.28 2.17
CA ARG A 193 9.39 9.68 2.23
C ARG A 193 8.69 9.32 0.93
N PHE A 194 7.59 8.62 1.06
CA PHE A 194 6.74 8.19 -0.05
C PHE A 194 5.37 8.82 0.05
N ILE A 195 4.70 8.93 -1.07
CA ILE A 195 3.28 9.27 -1.14
C ILE A 195 2.61 8.36 -2.17
N VAL A 196 1.47 7.81 -1.80
CA VAL A 196 0.64 7.02 -2.70
C VAL A 196 -0.53 7.84 -3.18
N ILE A 197 -0.75 7.83 -4.50
CA ILE A 197 -1.82 8.55 -5.18
C ILE A 197 -2.47 7.67 -6.23
N THR A 198 -3.68 8.03 -6.66
CA THR A 198 -4.35 7.44 -7.83
C THR A 198 -4.07 8.26 -9.09
N SER A 199 -4.57 7.79 -10.23
CA SER A 199 -4.48 8.53 -11.50
C SER A 199 -5.23 9.87 -11.45
N ALA A 200 -6.32 9.97 -10.70
CA ALA A 200 -7.10 11.20 -10.56
C ALA A 200 -6.28 12.30 -9.87
N GLU A 201 -5.64 12.00 -8.74
CA GLU A 201 -4.80 12.95 -8.03
C GLU A 201 -3.53 13.33 -8.82
N LEU A 202 -3.00 12.38 -9.64
CA LEU A 202 -1.92 12.71 -10.56
C LEU A 202 -2.37 13.72 -11.62
N TYR A 203 -3.57 13.54 -12.17
CA TYR A 203 -4.17 14.49 -13.11
C TYR A 203 -4.30 15.88 -12.49
N ASP A 204 -4.81 15.98 -11.26
CA ASP A 204 -4.94 17.25 -10.54
C ASP A 204 -3.60 17.98 -10.39
N LEU A 205 -2.54 17.24 -10.06
CA LEU A 205 -1.18 17.82 -9.97
C LEU A 205 -0.67 18.30 -11.31
N LEU A 206 -0.91 17.58 -12.39
CA LEU A 206 -0.45 17.93 -13.73
C LEU A 206 -1.26 19.07 -14.35
N ALA A 207 -2.56 19.12 -14.10
CA ALA A 207 -3.45 20.11 -14.69
C ALA A 207 -3.50 21.44 -13.93
N ASN A 208 -3.44 21.38 -12.59
CA ASN A 208 -3.73 22.54 -11.74
C ASN A 208 -2.51 23.13 -11.04
N VAL A 209 -1.33 22.52 -11.16
CA VAL A 209 -0.12 22.97 -10.42
C VAL A 209 1.03 23.27 -11.37
N ASP A 210 1.11 24.51 -11.83
CA ASP A 210 2.19 25.00 -12.69
C ASP A 210 3.59 24.77 -12.10
N GLN A 211 3.73 24.81 -10.75
CA GLN A 211 5.00 24.62 -10.06
C GLN A 211 5.53 23.18 -10.23
N VAL A 212 4.66 22.18 -10.31
CA VAL A 212 5.05 20.78 -10.51
C VAL A 212 5.61 20.58 -11.92
N ASN A 213 5.08 21.32 -12.89
CA ASN A 213 5.51 21.29 -14.28
C ASN A 213 6.70 22.21 -14.60
N SER A 214 7.13 23.04 -13.64
CA SER A 214 8.23 23.98 -13.83
C SER A 214 9.59 23.28 -13.72
N VAL A 215 10.46 23.48 -14.70
CA VAL A 215 11.85 22.99 -14.69
C VAL A 215 12.66 23.58 -13.53
N LEU A 216 12.25 24.74 -12.99
CA LEU A 216 12.92 25.37 -11.85
C LEU A 216 12.75 24.59 -10.54
N TYR A 217 11.71 23.77 -10.44
CA TYR A 217 11.37 23.02 -9.22
C TYR A 217 11.52 21.51 -9.38
N ASN A 218 11.67 21.01 -10.59
CA ASN A 218 11.76 19.58 -10.87
C ASN A 218 12.83 19.30 -11.94
N ASP A 219 13.66 18.28 -11.74
CA ASP A 219 14.74 17.89 -12.67
C ASP A 219 14.21 17.46 -14.06
N SER A 220 12.98 16.96 -14.11
CA SER A 220 12.30 16.59 -15.35
C SER A 220 10.90 17.21 -15.40
N ARG A 221 10.44 17.54 -16.60
CA ARG A 221 9.07 18.02 -16.80
C ARG A 221 8.09 16.87 -16.62
N ALA A 222 7.35 16.85 -15.53
CA ALA A 222 6.34 15.84 -15.26
C ALA A 222 5.29 15.74 -16.37
N LEU A 223 4.95 16.86 -17.03
CA LEU A 223 4.02 16.88 -18.15
C LEU A 223 4.55 16.12 -19.40
N VAL A 224 5.87 16.07 -19.58
CA VAL A 224 6.49 15.33 -20.71
C VAL A 224 6.55 13.84 -20.40
N ASP A 225 6.92 13.49 -19.16
CA ASP A 225 7.04 12.09 -18.73
C ASP A 225 5.66 11.48 -18.35
N GLY A 226 4.63 12.31 -18.16
CA GLY A 226 3.32 11.88 -17.70
C GLY A 226 3.29 11.36 -16.26
N MET A 227 4.39 11.53 -15.49
CA MET A 227 4.52 11.01 -14.14
C MET A 227 5.38 11.93 -13.26
N VAL A 228 4.91 12.19 -12.05
CA VAL A 228 5.70 12.87 -11.02
C VAL A 228 6.47 11.83 -10.23
N LYS A 229 7.79 11.77 -10.39
CA LYS A 229 8.63 10.80 -9.67
C LYS A 229 8.95 11.27 -8.26
N LYS A 230 9.36 12.54 -8.10
CA LYS A 230 9.71 13.12 -6.81
C LYS A 230 9.39 14.61 -6.81
N PHE A 231 8.70 15.07 -5.76
CA PHE A 231 8.40 16.50 -5.56
C PHE A 231 8.35 16.80 -4.06
N MET A 232 8.92 17.93 -3.63
CA MET A 232 9.04 18.35 -2.22
C MET A 232 9.66 17.30 -1.27
N GLY A 233 10.54 16.43 -1.79
CA GLY A 233 11.15 15.36 -1.01
C GLY A 233 10.29 14.11 -0.85
N LEU A 234 9.08 14.08 -1.42
CA LEU A 234 8.19 12.93 -1.47
C LEU A 234 8.40 12.17 -2.78
N GLU A 235 8.55 10.86 -2.73
CA GLU A 235 8.56 9.97 -3.88
C GLU A 235 7.15 9.47 -4.16
N PHE A 236 6.68 9.67 -5.38
CA PHE A 236 5.30 9.33 -5.75
C PHE A 236 5.20 7.89 -6.24
N LYS A 237 4.27 7.15 -5.63
CA LYS A 237 3.86 5.81 -6.05
C LYS A 237 2.39 5.87 -6.50
N MET A 238 2.10 5.28 -7.64
CA MET A 238 0.76 5.31 -8.22
C MET A 238 0.12 3.93 -8.16
N THR A 239 -1.08 3.85 -7.57
CA THR A 239 -1.91 2.66 -7.58
C THR A 239 -3.38 3.04 -7.43
N GLU A 240 -4.25 2.31 -8.12
CA GLU A 240 -5.71 2.50 -8.01
C GLU A 240 -6.31 1.74 -6.80
N LEU A 241 -5.47 1.05 -6.01
CA LEU A 241 -5.92 0.34 -4.80
C LEU A 241 -6.12 1.26 -3.58
N VAL A 242 -5.89 2.56 -3.73
CA VAL A 242 -6.07 3.54 -2.64
C VAL A 242 -7.52 3.50 -2.15
N PRO A 243 -7.75 3.34 -0.83
CA PRO A 243 -9.09 3.19 -0.29
C PRO A 243 -9.88 4.50 -0.35
N TYR A 244 -11.17 4.39 -0.56
CA TYR A 244 -12.09 5.51 -0.39
C TYR A 244 -12.28 5.86 1.09
N ALA A 245 -12.58 7.12 1.36
CA ALA A 245 -13.01 7.54 2.68
C ALA A 245 -14.33 6.84 3.09
N PRO A 246 -14.51 6.48 4.36
CA PRO A 246 -15.73 5.84 4.83
C PRO A 246 -16.99 6.63 4.45
N GLY A 247 -17.90 5.98 3.73
CA GLY A 247 -19.15 6.60 3.28
C GLY A 247 -19.05 7.48 2.03
N SER A 248 -17.90 7.51 1.35
CA SER A 248 -17.69 8.22 0.08
C SER A 248 -17.30 7.25 -1.03
N THR A 249 -17.65 7.61 -2.25
CA THR A 249 -17.24 6.93 -3.49
C THR A 249 -16.37 7.81 -4.39
N THR A 250 -16.11 9.05 -3.95
CA THR A 250 -15.33 10.05 -4.70
C THR A 250 -14.10 10.54 -3.94
N ILE A 251 -14.10 10.41 -2.60
CA ILE A 251 -12.98 10.88 -1.79
C ILE A 251 -12.03 9.72 -1.53
N HIS A 252 -10.81 9.81 -2.08
CA HIS A 252 -9.73 8.89 -1.78
C HIS A 252 -8.94 9.31 -0.54
N ASN A 253 -8.51 8.34 0.25
CA ASN A 253 -7.57 8.52 1.33
C ASN A 253 -6.16 8.21 0.84
N CYS A 254 -5.47 9.20 0.29
CA CYS A 254 -4.06 9.10 -0.04
C CYS A 254 -3.22 9.11 1.23
N TYR A 255 -2.04 8.48 1.20
CA TYR A 255 -1.15 8.41 2.34
C TYR A 255 0.24 8.89 1.96
N ALA A 256 0.86 9.63 2.88
CA ALA A 256 2.27 9.95 2.81
C ALA A 256 2.96 9.42 4.07
N TRP A 257 4.08 8.73 3.92
CA TRP A 257 4.80 8.14 5.05
C TRP A 257 6.32 8.12 4.81
N GLN A 258 7.04 7.86 5.88
CA GLN A 258 8.46 7.61 5.82
C GLN A 258 8.71 6.13 6.10
N ARG A 259 9.64 5.52 5.34
CA ARG A 259 9.92 4.08 5.30
C ARG A 259 10.06 3.43 6.67
N ASP A 260 10.85 4.03 7.56
CA ASP A 260 11.18 3.47 8.87
C ASP A 260 9.95 3.34 9.80
N PHE A 261 8.83 4.03 9.47
CA PHE A 261 7.60 4.03 10.28
C PHE A 261 6.59 2.93 9.89
N LEU A 262 6.83 2.23 8.79
CA LEU A 262 6.00 1.12 8.34
C LEU A 262 6.80 -0.17 8.41
N LEU A 263 6.22 -1.21 8.98
CA LEU A 263 6.83 -2.53 9.09
C LEU A 263 5.98 -3.57 8.39
N HIS A 264 6.62 -4.34 7.52
CA HIS A 264 6.11 -5.58 6.96
C HIS A 264 6.57 -6.75 7.82
N GLY A 265 5.63 -7.42 8.49
CA GLY A 265 5.88 -8.66 9.20
C GLY A 265 5.59 -9.85 8.28
N MET A 266 6.64 -10.47 7.78
CA MET A 266 6.56 -11.64 6.92
C MET A 266 6.74 -12.92 7.75
N GLY A 267 5.70 -13.74 7.87
CA GLY A 267 5.80 -15.06 8.47
C GLY A 267 6.32 -16.07 7.46
N GLU A 268 5.72 -16.09 6.29
CA GLU A 268 6.15 -16.90 5.14
C GLU A 268 5.90 -16.09 3.87
N GLY A 269 6.88 -16.09 2.97
CA GLY A 269 6.75 -15.45 1.67
C GLY A 269 5.75 -16.17 0.76
N ILE A 270 5.67 -15.75 -0.49
CA ILE A 270 4.79 -16.39 -1.47
C ILE A 270 5.29 -17.81 -1.74
N THR A 271 4.48 -18.81 -1.35
CA THR A 271 4.74 -20.23 -1.64
C THR A 271 3.73 -20.73 -2.66
N ASN A 272 4.22 -21.51 -3.61
CA ASN A 272 3.40 -22.09 -4.67
C ASN A 272 3.60 -23.60 -4.69
N THR A 273 2.51 -24.36 -4.67
CA THR A 273 2.51 -25.81 -4.83
C THR A 273 1.54 -26.23 -5.93
N ILE A 274 1.91 -27.25 -6.66
CA ILE A 274 1.09 -27.85 -7.71
C ILE A 274 0.98 -29.33 -7.41
N ASP A 275 -0.20 -29.75 -6.97
CA ASP A 275 -0.45 -31.12 -6.54
C ASP A 275 -1.64 -31.75 -7.29
N ARG A 276 -1.65 -33.07 -7.35
CA ARG A 276 -2.82 -33.83 -7.81
C ARG A 276 -3.71 -34.20 -6.64
N LEU A 277 -5.01 -34.00 -6.81
CA LEU A 277 -6.04 -34.35 -5.84
C LEU A 277 -6.76 -35.64 -6.26
N PRO A 278 -6.39 -36.83 -5.73
CA PRO A 278 -7.05 -38.06 -6.08
C PRO A 278 -8.54 -38.13 -5.74
N GLN A 279 -8.94 -37.37 -4.70
CA GLN A 279 -10.33 -37.28 -4.24
C GLN A 279 -11.21 -36.39 -5.12
N GLN A 280 -10.60 -35.56 -5.99
CA GLN A 280 -11.27 -34.61 -6.89
C GLN A 280 -11.02 -35.02 -8.35
N SER A 281 -11.38 -36.25 -8.73
CA SER A 281 -11.20 -36.75 -10.09
C SER A 281 -9.79 -36.61 -10.66
N ASN A 282 -8.76 -36.69 -9.82
CA ASN A 282 -7.36 -36.44 -10.19
C ASN A 282 -7.10 -35.01 -10.77
N ALA A 283 -7.91 -34.02 -10.41
CA ALA A 283 -7.68 -32.64 -10.79
C ALA A 283 -6.32 -32.15 -10.29
N TRP A 284 -5.71 -31.27 -11.05
CA TRP A 284 -4.55 -30.50 -10.60
C TRP A 284 -5.01 -29.35 -9.72
N GLN A 285 -4.35 -29.19 -8.59
CA GLN A 285 -4.50 -28.02 -7.72
C GLN A 285 -3.27 -27.12 -7.84
N VAL A 286 -3.48 -25.89 -8.25
CA VAL A 286 -2.51 -24.82 -8.10
C VAL A 286 -2.84 -24.07 -6.82
N TYR A 287 -1.95 -24.13 -5.85
CA TYR A 287 -2.12 -23.53 -4.53
C TYR A 287 -1.03 -22.47 -4.31
N THR A 288 -1.43 -21.28 -3.96
CA THR A 288 -0.54 -20.19 -3.59
C THR A 288 -0.92 -19.68 -2.21
N ALA A 289 0.04 -19.62 -1.32
CA ALA A 289 -0.16 -19.12 0.03
C ALA A 289 0.90 -18.08 0.40
N LEU A 290 0.52 -17.19 1.31
CA LEU A 290 1.41 -16.23 1.95
C LEU A 290 0.96 -15.98 3.39
N LEU A 291 1.92 -15.71 4.27
CA LEU A 291 1.65 -15.35 5.67
C LEU A 291 2.28 -13.99 5.93
N SER A 292 1.47 -12.95 5.99
CA SER A 292 1.94 -11.57 6.02
C SER A 292 0.97 -10.63 6.73
N ASP A 293 1.50 -9.56 7.31
CA ASP A 293 0.73 -8.40 7.78
C ASP A 293 1.63 -7.16 7.79
N PHE A 294 1.01 -5.99 7.79
CA PHE A 294 1.70 -4.71 7.89
C PHE A 294 1.23 -3.97 9.14
N THR A 295 2.11 -3.18 9.73
CA THR A 295 1.75 -2.33 10.86
C THR A 295 2.55 -1.03 10.84
N ARG A 296 1.92 0.05 11.34
CA ARG A 296 2.65 1.28 11.66
C ARG A 296 3.41 1.10 12.96
N LYS A 297 4.71 1.40 12.95
CA LYS A 297 5.52 1.44 14.18
C LYS A 297 5.10 2.62 15.06
N GLN A 298 4.95 3.79 14.44
CA GLN A 298 4.52 5.04 15.08
C GLN A 298 3.62 5.82 14.12
N ASP A 299 2.70 6.63 14.66
CA ASP A 299 1.75 7.39 13.83
C ASP A 299 2.36 8.69 13.29
N GLU A 300 3.39 9.24 13.96
CA GLU A 300 4.03 10.51 13.64
C GLU A 300 4.66 10.55 12.24
N GLY A 301 5.03 9.40 11.71
CA GLY A 301 5.63 9.26 10.38
C GLY A 301 4.66 8.98 9.24
N VAL A 302 3.34 8.97 9.51
CA VAL A 302 2.30 8.70 8.52
C VAL A 302 1.29 9.84 8.51
N VAL A 303 0.91 10.29 7.32
CA VAL A 303 -0.09 11.37 7.12
C VAL A 303 -1.13 10.89 6.12
N GLN A 304 -2.39 10.99 6.48
CA GLN A 304 -3.52 10.75 5.59
C GLN A 304 -3.94 12.05 4.92
N ILE A 305 -4.16 12.01 3.61
CA ILE A 305 -4.57 13.15 2.79
C ILE A 305 -5.88 12.78 2.10
N ALA A 306 -6.96 13.45 2.45
CA ALA A 306 -8.24 13.24 1.77
C ALA A 306 -8.30 14.08 0.49
N CYS A 307 -8.55 13.42 -0.64
CA CYS A 307 -8.65 14.03 -1.97
C CYS A 307 -9.96 13.64 -2.64
N ASP A 308 -10.65 14.60 -3.24
CA ASP A 308 -11.90 14.35 -3.99
C ASP A 308 -11.58 14.22 -5.48
N SER A 309 -11.83 13.07 -6.07
CA SER A 309 -11.58 12.77 -7.47
C SER A 309 -12.70 13.25 -8.41
N SER A 310 -13.75 13.85 -7.87
CA SER A 310 -14.90 14.33 -8.66
C SER A 310 -14.79 15.83 -9.03
N VAL A 311 -13.75 16.51 -8.61
CA VAL A 311 -13.60 17.98 -8.74
C VAL A 311 -12.57 18.34 -9.78
#